data_eb04ceb89b55ac50789a2095dd67d93b
#
_entry.id   eb04ceb89b55ac50789a2095dd67d93b
#
_cell.length_a   1.000
_cell.length_b   1.000
_cell.length_c   1.000
_cell.angle_alpha   90.00
_cell.angle_beta   90.00
_cell.angle_gamma   90.00
#
_symmetry.space_group_name_H-M   'P 1'
#
loop_
_entity.id
_entity.type
_entity.pdbx_description
1 polymer ?
#
loop_
_entity_poly.entity_id
_entity_poly.type
_entity_poly.pdbx_seq_one_letter_code
_entity_poly.pdbx_strand_id
1 'polypeptide(L)'
;MKYVSINANDVKKMFKVCGACLDTDGVRECLQYIKIEVRGNKATAIGCDGFRLATVTSDIINQDGAEFDFFVKPAKIDKKAMLVSFIINDDKSVTMNDGATSITTRYLTNYIEWERVYEMSTPKQPAQIGINAKMLAEILNAIKDYGDNKRVVITIDAESATRPVFIETPDDTTKIMLCTCRNK
;
A
#
# COMPACT_ATOMS: atom_id res chain seq x y z
N MET A 1 -19.48 -4.40 20.11
CA MET A 1 -18.89 -3.27 19.36
C MET A 1 -17.38 -3.28 19.59
N LYS A 2 -16.54 -3.24 18.55
CA LYS A 2 -15.08 -3.20 18.63
C LYS A 2 -14.60 -1.87 18.09
N TYR A 3 -13.46 -1.37 18.59
CA TYR A 3 -12.88 -0.15 18.04
C TYR A 3 -11.34 -0.17 18.06
N VAL A 4 -10.76 0.65 17.20
CA VAL A 4 -9.33 0.93 17.18
C VAL A 4 -9.10 2.39 16.81
N SER A 5 -8.13 3.03 17.44
CA SER A 5 -7.70 4.40 17.13
C SER A 5 -6.24 4.40 16.72
N ILE A 6 -5.95 5.07 15.60
CA ILE A 6 -4.62 5.13 14.97
C ILE A 6 -4.27 6.60 14.74
N ASN A 7 -2.98 6.94 14.75
CA ASN A 7 -2.52 8.28 14.43
C ASN A 7 -3.00 8.70 13.03
N ALA A 8 -3.55 9.90 12.89
CA ALA A 8 -4.13 10.38 11.65
C ALA A 8 -3.12 10.43 10.48
N ASN A 9 -1.84 10.71 10.76
CA ASN A 9 -0.80 10.71 9.71
C ASN A 9 -0.51 9.29 9.22
N ASP A 10 -0.57 8.30 10.11
CA ASP A 10 -0.38 6.90 9.74
C ASP A 10 -1.56 6.40 8.90
N VAL A 11 -2.79 6.75 9.27
CA VAL A 11 -3.98 6.42 8.45
C VAL A 11 -3.90 7.12 7.08
N LYS A 12 -3.46 8.38 7.01
CA LYS A 12 -3.21 9.06 5.73
C LYS A 12 -2.20 8.30 4.87
N LYS A 13 -1.12 7.80 5.49
CA LYS A 13 -0.11 6.96 4.82
C LYS A 13 -0.71 5.65 4.34
N MET A 14 -1.47 4.94 5.20
CA MET A 14 -2.18 3.71 4.86
C MET A 14 -3.10 3.92 3.65
N PHE A 15 -3.93 4.95 3.67
CA PHE A 15 -4.85 5.26 2.58
C PHE A 15 -4.15 5.64 1.29
N LYS A 16 -3.04 6.39 1.37
CA LYS A 16 -2.27 6.77 0.19
C LYS A 16 -1.56 5.59 -0.45
N VAL A 17 -0.87 4.77 0.34
CA VAL A 17 -0.04 3.66 -0.16
C VAL A 17 -0.90 2.48 -0.57
N CYS A 18 -1.76 1.97 0.33
CA CYS A 18 -2.63 0.83 0.03
C CYS A 18 -3.74 1.22 -0.95
N GLY A 19 -4.23 2.46 -0.88
CA GLY A 19 -5.23 2.97 -1.83
C GLY A 19 -4.75 3.01 -3.27
N ALA A 20 -3.44 3.22 -3.50
CA ALA A 20 -2.85 3.16 -4.84
C ALA A 20 -2.82 1.74 -5.45
N CYS A 21 -3.05 0.72 -4.62
CA CYS A 21 -3.09 -0.69 -5.03
C CYS A 21 -4.51 -1.27 -4.96
N LEU A 22 -5.56 -0.46 -5.08
CA LEU A 22 -6.94 -0.94 -5.13
C LEU A 22 -7.42 -1.10 -6.58
N ASP A 23 -8.25 -2.11 -6.80
CA ASP A 23 -8.94 -2.35 -8.07
C ASP A 23 -10.26 -1.58 -8.11
N THR A 24 -10.18 -0.24 -8.27
CA THR A 24 -11.35 0.66 -8.17
C THR A 24 -12.43 0.39 -9.21
N ASP A 25 -12.04 -0.16 -10.36
CA ASP A 25 -12.93 -0.41 -11.51
C ASP A 25 -13.18 -1.90 -11.75
N GLY A 26 -12.63 -2.76 -10.90
CA GLY A 26 -12.67 -4.21 -11.03
C GLY A 26 -13.96 -4.85 -10.57
N VAL A 27 -14.15 -6.09 -11.01
CA VAL A 27 -15.33 -6.91 -10.69
C VAL A 27 -15.27 -7.46 -9.25
N ARG A 28 -14.08 -7.54 -8.67
CA ARG A 28 -13.87 -8.11 -7.32
C ARG A 28 -14.08 -7.02 -6.27
N GLU A 29 -15.28 -6.98 -5.69
CA GLU A 29 -15.63 -5.96 -4.69
C GLU A 29 -14.63 -5.88 -3.53
N CYS A 30 -14.11 -7.01 -3.04
CA CYS A 30 -13.15 -7.02 -1.93
C CYS A 30 -11.85 -6.26 -2.23
N LEU A 31 -11.40 -6.22 -3.49
CA LEU A 31 -10.20 -5.49 -3.89
C LEU A 31 -10.41 -3.97 -4.05
N GLN A 32 -11.64 -3.49 -3.92
CA GLN A 32 -11.95 -2.05 -3.88
C GLN A 32 -11.80 -1.43 -2.48
N TYR A 33 -11.40 -2.23 -1.50
CA TYR A 33 -11.28 -1.81 -0.11
C TYR A 33 -9.87 -2.12 0.42
N ILE A 34 -9.44 -1.31 1.36
CA ILE A 34 -8.30 -1.61 2.21
C ILE A 34 -8.78 -2.55 3.32
N LYS A 35 -8.13 -3.70 3.47
CA LYS A 35 -8.27 -4.53 4.66
C LYS A 35 -7.38 -3.96 5.75
N ILE A 36 -7.87 -3.84 6.96
CA ILE A 36 -7.07 -3.49 8.12
C ILE A 36 -7.16 -4.64 9.12
N GLU A 37 -6.00 -5.16 9.51
CA GLU A 37 -5.85 -6.21 10.51
C GLU A 37 -5.31 -5.63 11.79
N VAL A 38 -6.02 -5.87 12.89
CA VAL A 38 -5.61 -5.48 14.25
C VAL A 38 -5.08 -6.71 14.97
N ARG A 39 -3.80 -6.69 15.33
CA ARG A 39 -3.10 -7.76 16.03
C ARG A 39 -2.22 -7.17 17.12
N GLY A 40 -2.49 -7.52 18.37
CA GLY A 40 -1.79 -6.93 19.50
C GLY A 40 -1.87 -5.40 19.47
N ASN A 41 -0.74 -4.71 19.50
CA ASN A 41 -0.65 -3.26 19.45
C ASN A 41 -0.38 -2.69 18.03
N LYS A 42 -0.58 -3.49 17.00
CA LYS A 42 -0.34 -3.09 15.61
C LYS A 42 -1.62 -3.16 14.77
N ALA A 43 -1.73 -2.21 13.85
CA ALA A 43 -2.70 -2.24 12.76
C ALA A 43 -1.95 -2.32 11.44
N THR A 44 -2.27 -3.32 10.63
CA THR A 44 -1.70 -3.50 9.28
C THR A 44 -2.78 -3.27 8.25
N ALA A 45 -2.59 -2.28 7.39
CA ALA A 45 -3.43 -1.99 6.25
C ALA A 45 -2.88 -2.73 5.02
N ILE A 46 -3.76 -3.36 4.25
CA ILE A 46 -3.45 -4.14 3.05
C ILE A 46 -4.29 -3.63 1.88
N GLY A 47 -3.65 -3.32 0.76
CA GLY A 47 -4.30 -2.99 -0.52
C GLY A 47 -3.78 -3.90 -1.62
N CYS A 48 -4.69 -4.41 -2.48
CA CYS A 48 -4.34 -5.29 -3.59
C CYS A 48 -5.29 -5.09 -4.76
N ASP A 49 -4.77 -5.16 -6.00
CA ASP A 49 -5.56 -5.13 -7.24
C ASP A 49 -5.40 -6.42 -8.08
N GLY A 50 -4.70 -7.42 -7.52
CA GLY A 50 -4.37 -8.66 -8.23
C GLY A 50 -3.04 -8.62 -8.98
N PHE A 51 -2.43 -7.44 -9.16
CA PHE A 51 -1.12 -7.22 -9.78
C PHE A 51 -0.13 -6.58 -8.81
N ARG A 52 -0.62 -5.77 -7.88
CA ARG A 52 0.16 -5.07 -6.86
C ARG A 52 -0.41 -5.39 -5.49
N LEU A 53 0.47 -5.51 -4.51
CA LEU A 53 0.14 -5.68 -3.11
C LEU A 53 0.95 -4.65 -2.31
N ALA A 54 0.30 -3.90 -1.45
CA ALA A 54 0.94 -2.99 -0.53
C ALA A 54 0.48 -3.24 0.89
N THR A 55 1.40 -3.18 1.83
CA THR A 55 1.11 -3.24 3.26
C THR A 55 1.72 -2.05 3.98
N VAL A 56 1.00 -1.52 4.96
CA VAL A 56 1.49 -0.45 5.86
C VAL A 56 1.08 -0.81 7.27
N THR A 57 2.07 -0.97 8.14
CA THR A 57 1.86 -1.26 9.57
C THR A 57 2.11 -0.01 10.41
N SER A 58 1.29 0.20 11.42
CA SER A 58 1.39 1.30 12.39
C SER A 58 1.07 0.81 13.79
N ASP A 59 1.51 1.57 14.78
CA ASP A 59 1.10 1.38 16.16
C ASP A 59 -0.35 1.82 16.38
N ILE A 60 -1.03 1.12 17.25
CA ILE A 60 -2.36 1.46 17.73
C ILE A 60 -2.22 2.38 18.94
N ILE A 61 -3.00 3.45 18.98
CA ILE A 61 -3.05 4.36 20.13
C ILE A 61 -4.00 3.83 21.20
N ASN A 62 -5.16 3.30 20.77
CA ASN A 62 -6.16 2.74 21.67
C ASN A 62 -7.02 1.71 20.96
N GLN A 63 -7.46 0.68 21.68
CA GLN A 63 -8.36 -0.36 21.20
C GLN A 63 -9.11 -1.04 22.37
N ASP A 64 -10.08 -1.87 22.07
CA ASP A 64 -10.84 -2.66 23.05
C ASP A 64 -10.15 -3.97 23.49
N GLY A 65 -8.91 -4.22 23.03
CA GLY A 65 -8.09 -5.38 23.38
C GLY A 65 -8.35 -6.63 22.53
N ALA A 66 -9.29 -6.63 21.62
CA ALA A 66 -9.56 -7.76 20.73
C ALA A 66 -8.72 -7.70 19.45
N GLU A 67 -8.47 -8.86 18.87
CA GLU A 67 -7.96 -8.98 17.51
C GLU A 67 -9.14 -9.05 16.53
N PHE A 68 -9.08 -8.31 15.44
CA PHE A 68 -10.14 -8.27 14.42
C PHE A 68 -9.64 -7.69 13.10
N ASP A 69 -10.40 -7.99 12.06
CA ASP A 69 -10.18 -7.47 10.71
C ASP A 69 -11.40 -6.63 10.29
N PHE A 70 -11.15 -5.62 9.48
CA PHE A 70 -12.22 -4.81 8.91
C PHE A 70 -11.80 -4.20 7.57
N PHE A 71 -12.78 -3.64 6.84
CA PHE A 71 -12.60 -3.11 5.50
C PHE A 71 -13.04 -1.66 5.45
N VAL A 72 -12.24 -0.82 4.80
CA VAL A 72 -12.55 0.59 4.61
C VAL A 72 -12.24 1.05 3.20
N LYS A 73 -13.01 2.00 2.69
CA LYS A 73 -12.61 2.75 1.50
C LYS A 73 -11.72 3.91 1.91
N PRO A 74 -10.64 4.21 1.15
CA PRO A 74 -9.86 5.42 1.39
C PRO A 74 -10.76 6.65 1.35
N ALA A 75 -10.61 7.50 2.35
CA ALA A 75 -11.36 8.73 2.46
C ALA A 75 -10.43 9.89 2.83
N LYS A 76 -10.90 11.11 2.58
CA LYS A 76 -10.16 12.31 2.99
C LYS A 76 -10.25 12.44 4.51
N ILE A 77 -9.10 12.55 5.15
CA ILE A 77 -8.99 12.78 6.60
C ILE A 77 -8.74 14.27 6.81
N ASP A 78 -9.42 14.86 7.79
CA ASP A 78 -9.22 16.26 8.14
C ASP A 78 -7.73 16.56 8.42
N LYS A 79 -7.29 17.74 8.00
CA LYS A 79 -5.89 18.15 8.15
C LYS A 79 -5.48 18.34 9.61
N LYS A 80 -6.45 18.69 10.47
CA LYS A 80 -6.26 18.96 11.90
C LYS A 80 -6.45 17.71 12.76
N ALA A 81 -6.97 16.60 12.18
CA ALA A 81 -7.16 15.36 12.90
C ALA A 81 -5.82 14.84 13.45
N MET A 82 -5.79 14.51 14.71
CA MET A 82 -4.66 13.85 15.38
C MET A 82 -4.83 12.34 15.38
N LEU A 83 -6.07 11.87 15.51
CA LEU A 83 -6.44 10.47 15.57
C LEU A 83 -7.56 10.18 14.57
N VAL A 84 -7.59 8.94 14.10
CA VAL A 84 -8.72 8.37 13.37
C VAL A 84 -9.17 7.14 14.11
N SER A 85 -10.44 7.07 14.45
CA SER A 85 -11.07 5.93 15.12
C SER A 85 -11.91 5.14 14.13
N PHE A 86 -11.76 3.83 14.15
CA PHE A 86 -12.59 2.89 13.41
C PHE A 86 -13.43 2.12 14.41
N ILE A 87 -14.74 2.17 14.23
CA ILE A 87 -15.73 1.52 15.09
C ILE A 87 -16.42 0.43 14.25
N ILE A 88 -16.30 -0.81 14.69
CA ILE A 88 -16.96 -1.95 14.07
C ILE A 88 -18.31 -2.12 14.77
N ASN A 89 -19.38 -1.83 14.04
CA ASN A 89 -20.75 -1.91 14.54
C ASN A 89 -21.22 -3.37 14.64
N ASP A 90 -22.34 -3.59 15.31
CA ASP A 90 -22.89 -4.94 15.51
C ASP A 90 -23.38 -5.57 14.19
N ASP A 91 -23.77 -4.76 13.21
CA ASP A 91 -24.08 -5.18 11.84
C ASP A 91 -22.80 -5.39 10.98
N LYS A 92 -21.63 -5.32 11.62
CA LYS A 92 -20.31 -5.45 11.03
C LYS A 92 -19.95 -4.32 10.04
N SER A 93 -20.75 -3.30 9.87
CA SER A 93 -20.33 -2.09 9.19
C SER A 93 -19.23 -1.39 9.98
N VAL A 94 -18.42 -0.58 9.29
CA VAL A 94 -17.29 0.14 9.91
C VAL A 94 -17.53 1.63 9.81
N THR A 95 -17.53 2.31 10.93
CA THR A 95 -17.58 3.77 10.99
C THR A 95 -16.18 4.31 11.26
N MET A 96 -15.66 5.07 10.31
CA MET A 96 -14.44 5.85 10.47
C MET A 96 -14.80 7.25 10.97
N ASN A 97 -14.11 7.71 12.00
CA ASN A 97 -14.30 9.05 12.58
C ASN A 97 -12.93 9.71 12.80
N ASP A 98 -12.75 10.90 12.26
CA ASP A 98 -11.52 11.72 12.40
C ASP A 98 -11.74 12.98 13.28
N GLY A 99 -12.88 13.06 13.95
CA GLY A 99 -13.29 14.19 14.77
C GLY A 99 -14.08 15.26 14.03
N ALA A 100 -13.97 15.34 12.71
CA ALA A 100 -14.72 16.30 11.86
C ALA A 100 -15.70 15.59 10.93
N THR A 101 -15.34 14.40 10.47
CA THR A 101 -16.10 13.60 9.50
C THR A 101 -16.36 12.21 10.05
N SER A 102 -17.54 11.68 9.80
CA SER A 102 -17.88 10.28 10.09
C SER A 102 -18.38 9.61 8.81
N ILE A 103 -17.73 8.51 8.43
CA ILE A 103 -18.04 7.75 7.22
C ILE A 103 -18.26 6.30 7.61
N THR A 104 -19.39 5.74 7.20
CA THR A 104 -19.70 4.32 7.44
C THR A 104 -19.60 3.54 6.13
N THR A 105 -18.83 2.45 6.16
CA THR A 105 -18.68 1.49 5.06
C THR A 105 -19.37 0.19 5.42
N ARG A 106 -19.95 -0.49 4.43
CA ARG A 106 -20.59 -1.77 4.68
C ARG A 106 -19.57 -2.89 4.88
N TYR A 107 -20.02 -3.96 5.50
CA TYR A 107 -19.23 -5.15 5.75
C TYR A 107 -18.92 -5.94 4.47
N LEU A 108 -17.68 -6.46 4.41
CA LEU A 108 -17.23 -7.44 3.40
C LEU A 108 -16.74 -8.69 4.12
N THR A 109 -16.92 -9.86 3.50
CA THR A 109 -16.63 -11.16 4.13
C THR A 109 -15.34 -11.81 3.68
N ASN A 110 -14.93 -11.59 2.44
CA ASN A 110 -13.84 -12.35 1.82
C ASN A 110 -12.75 -11.40 1.32
N TYR A 111 -11.51 -11.73 1.64
CA TYR A 111 -10.32 -11.09 1.09
C TYR A 111 -9.33 -12.16 0.63
N ILE A 112 -8.29 -11.76 -0.09
CA ILE A 112 -7.21 -12.65 -0.50
C ILE A 112 -6.38 -13.09 0.71
N GLU A 113 -5.79 -14.27 0.65
CA GLU A 113 -4.76 -14.75 1.59
C GLU A 113 -3.43 -14.05 1.27
N TRP A 114 -3.33 -12.77 1.62
CA TRP A 114 -2.24 -11.90 1.19
C TRP A 114 -0.87 -12.33 1.72
N GLU A 115 -0.82 -12.88 2.93
CA GLU A 115 0.42 -13.42 3.53
C GLU A 115 0.99 -14.53 2.65
N ARG A 116 0.14 -15.45 2.23
CA ARG A 116 0.53 -16.57 1.35
C ARG A 116 1.02 -16.06 -0.01
N VAL A 117 0.32 -15.09 -0.58
CA VAL A 117 0.75 -14.47 -1.86
C VAL A 117 2.11 -13.80 -1.68
N TYR A 118 2.31 -13.07 -0.59
CA TYR A 118 3.57 -12.39 -0.29
C TYR A 118 4.72 -13.40 -0.09
N GLU A 119 4.52 -14.44 0.72
CA GLU A 119 5.51 -15.50 0.96
C GLU A 119 5.90 -16.24 -0.33
N MET A 120 4.92 -16.59 -1.16
CA MET A 120 5.18 -17.26 -2.46
C MET A 120 5.95 -16.38 -3.44
N SER A 121 5.81 -15.07 -3.33
CA SER A 121 6.44 -14.08 -4.20
C SER A 121 7.81 -13.61 -3.68
N THR A 122 8.18 -13.94 -2.44
CA THR A 122 9.45 -13.51 -1.85
C THR A 122 10.62 -14.26 -2.52
N PRO A 123 11.61 -13.53 -3.07
CA PRO A 123 12.75 -14.18 -3.73
C PRO A 123 13.57 -15.02 -2.74
N LYS A 124 13.96 -16.22 -3.14
CA LYS A 124 14.83 -17.08 -2.32
C LYS A 124 16.26 -16.54 -2.18
N GLN A 125 16.72 -15.79 -3.18
CA GLN A 125 18.02 -15.11 -3.18
C GLN A 125 17.82 -13.66 -3.62
N PRO A 126 17.45 -12.76 -2.69
CA PRO A 126 17.19 -11.38 -3.04
C PRO A 126 18.47 -10.60 -3.32
N ALA A 127 18.51 -9.86 -4.43
CA ALA A 127 19.45 -8.76 -4.63
C ALA A 127 18.79 -7.46 -4.16
N GLN A 128 19.50 -6.69 -3.34
CA GLN A 128 19.00 -5.41 -2.82
C GLN A 128 19.82 -4.25 -3.34
N ILE A 129 19.14 -3.26 -3.91
CA ILE A 129 19.73 -2.00 -4.34
C ILE A 129 18.98 -0.83 -3.71
N GLY A 130 19.70 0.20 -3.31
CA GLY A 130 19.10 1.46 -2.86
C GLY A 130 18.89 2.40 -4.03
N ILE A 131 17.68 2.92 -4.22
CA ILE A 131 17.36 3.89 -5.27
C ILE A 131 16.65 5.09 -4.65
N ASN A 132 16.99 6.30 -5.13
CA ASN A 132 16.24 7.49 -4.77
C ASN A 132 14.83 7.43 -5.38
N ALA A 133 13.82 7.25 -4.52
CA ALA A 133 12.43 7.05 -4.95
C ALA A 133 11.87 8.24 -5.74
N LYS A 134 12.29 9.48 -5.43
CA LYS A 134 11.85 10.68 -6.16
C LYS A 134 12.40 10.69 -7.58
N MET A 135 13.70 10.42 -7.75
CA MET A 135 14.34 10.36 -9.06
C MET A 135 13.74 9.24 -9.92
N LEU A 136 13.51 8.06 -9.33
CA LEU A 136 12.85 6.95 -10.03
C LEU A 136 11.43 7.33 -10.48
N ALA A 137 10.64 7.96 -9.61
CA ALA A 137 9.29 8.41 -9.95
C ALA A 137 9.29 9.47 -11.07
N GLU A 138 10.24 10.40 -11.06
CA GLU A 138 10.41 11.41 -12.11
C GLU A 138 10.71 10.76 -13.46
N ILE A 139 11.64 9.79 -13.49
CA ILE A 139 11.99 9.02 -14.70
C ILE A 139 10.77 8.25 -15.21
N LEU A 140 10.12 7.46 -14.37
CA LEU A 140 8.95 6.67 -14.75
C LEU A 140 7.79 7.55 -15.25
N ASN A 141 7.57 8.70 -14.66
CA ASN A 141 6.58 9.66 -15.13
C ASN A 141 6.93 10.25 -16.50
N ALA A 142 8.22 10.46 -16.78
CA ALA A 142 8.65 11.00 -18.08
C ALA A 142 8.48 10.00 -19.23
N ILE A 143 8.58 8.69 -18.96
CA ILE A 143 8.56 7.66 -19.99
C ILE A 143 7.28 6.81 -20.01
N LYS A 144 6.35 6.98 -19.06
CA LYS A 144 5.14 6.14 -18.90
C LYS A 144 4.21 6.10 -20.13
N ASP A 145 4.27 7.14 -20.96
CA ASP A 145 3.42 7.28 -22.15
C ASP A 145 4.13 6.86 -23.43
N TYR A 146 5.40 6.46 -23.34
CA TYR A 146 6.24 6.03 -24.47
C TYR A 146 6.47 4.51 -24.42
N GLY A 147 6.53 3.89 -25.57
CA GLY A 147 6.75 2.46 -25.73
C GLY A 147 5.48 1.60 -25.72
N ASP A 148 5.59 0.42 -26.31
CA ASP A 148 4.49 -0.53 -26.42
C ASP A 148 4.07 -1.05 -25.03
N ASN A 149 2.77 -1.06 -24.79
CA ASN A 149 2.15 -1.58 -23.58
C ASN A 149 2.58 -0.88 -22.26
N LYS A 150 3.14 0.34 -22.32
CA LYS A 150 3.55 1.10 -21.10
C LYS A 150 4.50 0.29 -20.19
N ARG A 151 5.32 -0.57 -20.77
CA ARG A 151 6.31 -1.37 -20.04
C ARG A 151 7.65 -0.67 -20.01
N VAL A 152 8.42 -0.95 -18.99
CA VAL A 152 9.83 -0.60 -18.88
C VAL A 152 10.62 -1.85 -18.51
N VAL A 153 11.86 -1.95 -18.99
CA VAL A 153 12.82 -2.98 -18.57
C VAL A 153 13.75 -2.33 -17.55
N ILE A 154 13.87 -2.93 -16.38
CA ILE A 154 14.78 -2.49 -15.33
C ILE A 154 15.86 -3.54 -15.19
N THR A 155 17.10 -3.18 -15.56
CA THR A 155 18.27 -4.05 -15.46
C THR A 155 19.12 -3.65 -14.26
N ILE A 156 19.38 -4.61 -13.38
CA ILE A 156 20.25 -4.45 -12.21
C ILE A 156 21.40 -5.44 -12.28
N ASP A 157 22.55 -5.05 -11.72
CA ASP A 157 23.66 -5.98 -11.52
C ASP A 157 23.48 -6.68 -10.17
N ALA A 158 23.19 -7.98 -10.22
CA ALA A 158 22.96 -8.80 -9.02
C ALA A 158 24.22 -8.97 -8.17
N GLU A 159 25.42 -8.79 -8.75
CA GLU A 159 26.69 -8.95 -8.06
C GLU A 159 27.19 -7.66 -7.41
N SER A 160 26.56 -6.52 -7.69
CA SER A 160 27.00 -5.23 -7.17
C SER A 160 25.85 -4.26 -6.88
N ALA A 161 25.59 -4.05 -5.60
CA ALA A 161 24.60 -3.09 -5.11
C ALA A 161 24.98 -1.60 -5.37
N THR A 162 26.20 -1.33 -5.85
CA THR A 162 26.70 0.03 -6.08
C THR A 162 26.72 0.43 -7.57
N ARG A 163 26.48 -0.52 -8.47
CA ARG A 163 26.37 -0.22 -9.90
C ARG A 163 25.04 0.47 -10.22
N PRO A 164 25.03 1.34 -11.24
CA PRO A 164 23.80 1.99 -11.69
C PRO A 164 22.74 0.98 -12.13
N VAL A 165 21.49 1.39 -12.00
CA VAL A 165 20.33 0.70 -12.58
C VAL A 165 20.08 1.28 -13.96
N PHE A 166 19.82 0.44 -14.93
CA PHE A 166 19.41 0.86 -16.27
C PHE A 166 17.90 0.68 -16.41
N ILE A 167 17.24 1.69 -16.96
CA ILE A 167 15.80 1.70 -17.25
C ILE A 167 15.63 1.96 -18.73
N GLU A 168 15.02 1.04 -19.44
CA GLU A 168 14.89 1.06 -20.89
C GLU A 168 13.45 0.87 -21.32
N THR A 169 13.05 1.50 -22.42
CA THR A 169 11.78 1.17 -23.07
C THR A 169 11.96 -0.06 -23.96
N PRO A 170 10.93 -0.92 -24.14
CA PRO A 170 11.05 -2.17 -24.90
C PRO A 170 11.42 -2.01 -26.37
N ASP A 171 11.20 -0.83 -26.92
CA ASP A 171 11.56 -0.45 -28.30
C ASP A 171 13.02 0.03 -28.46
N ASP A 172 13.82 -0.07 -27.39
CA ASP A 172 15.23 0.38 -27.35
C ASP A 172 15.47 1.86 -27.69
N THR A 173 14.39 2.67 -27.79
CA THR A 173 14.53 4.09 -28.15
C THR A 173 14.95 4.96 -26.98
N THR A 174 14.72 4.50 -25.76
CA THR A 174 15.02 5.26 -24.54
C THR A 174 15.82 4.41 -23.57
N LYS A 175 16.99 4.91 -23.16
CA LYS A 175 17.87 4.29 -22.17
C LYS A 175 18.24 5.31 -21.12
N ILE A 176 17.99 4.99 -19.86
CA ILE A 176 18.24 5.86 -18.71
C ILE A 176 19.09 5.12 -17.70
N MET A 177 20.10 5.78 -17.19
CA MET A 177 20.93 5.28 -16.09
C MET A 177 20.57 6.01 -14.81
N LEU A 178 20.30 5.27 -13.76
CA LEU A 178 20.00 5.80 -12.42
C LEU A 178 21.05 5.29 -11.43
N CYS A 179 21.80 6.21 -10.83
CA CYS A 179 22.78 5.84 -9.80
C CYS A 179 22.08 5.30 -8.55
N THR A 180 22.66 4.25 -7.97
CA THR A 180 22.19 3.68 -6.71
C THR A 180 22.60 4.56 -5.53
N CYS A 181 21.79 4.54 -4.47
CA CYS A 181 22.10 5.16 -3.18
C CYS A 181 22.76 4.12 -2.27
N ARG A 182 23.80 4.53 -1.54
CA ARG A 182 24.31 3.68 -0.45
C ARG A 182 23.23 3.50 0.61
N ASN A 183 22.90 2.26 0.94
CA ASN A 183 22.13 1.96 2.14
C ASN A 183 22.98 2.37 3.34
N LYS A 184 22.48 3.30 4.14
CA LYS A 184 23.11 3.67 5.41
C LYS A 184 22.73 2.65 6.47
#